data_7891c7416aec7d07931feba56b74d2f9
#
_entry.id   7891c7416aec7d07931feba56b74d2f9
#
_cell.length_a   1.000
_cell.length_b   1.000
_cell.length_c   1.000
_cell.angle_alpha   90.00
_cell.angle_beta   90.00
_cell.angle_gamma   90.00
#
_symmetry.space_group_name_H-M   'P 1'
#
loop_
_entity.id
_entity.type
_entity.pdbx_description
1 polymer ?
#
loop_
_entity_poly.entity_id
_entity_poly.type
_entity_poly.pdbx_seq_one_letter_code
_entity_poly.pdbx_strand_id
1 'polypeptide(L)'
;ASIMLETWQPLPAQDGEAELLAKWAQIRTVRGEVTKVLEDLRIEGKIGAPLQASVTIAADGDKYAALASLGDDLKYVFIVSAANVVQAATEQVTASPLAHAKCERCWHVREDVGANAAHADLCGRCVSNLHGEGDPRACA
;
A
#
# COMPACT_ATOMS: atom_id res chain seq x y z
N ALA A 1 -6.33 2.43 -38.44
CA ALA A 1 -4.93 2.39 -38.02
C ALA A 1 -4.82 1.63 -36.70
N SER A 2 -3.69 0.96 -36.47
CA SER A 2 -3.45 0.27 -35.21
C SER A 2 -2.80 1.25 -34.23
N ILE A 3 -3.23 1.27 -32.97
CA ILE A 3 -2.60 2.06 -31.90
C ILE A 3 -1.12 1.75 -31.74
N MET A 4 -0.70 0.53 -32.12
CA MET A 4 0.72 0.11 -32.08
C MET A 4 1.61 0.82 -33.11
N LEU A 5 1.03 1.55 -34.05
CA LEU A 5 1.74 2.32 -35.06
C LEU A 5 1.77 3.83 -34.79
N GLU A 6 1.09 4.24 -33.69
CA GLU A 6 1.07 5.64 -33.30
C GLU A 6 2.33 6.01 -32.52
N THR A 7 2.77 7.25 -32.68
CA THR A 7 3.89 7.81 -31.91
C THR A 7 3.39 8.44 -30.62
N TRP A 8 4.19 8.34 -29.57
CA TRP A 8 3.89 8.99 -28.30
C TRP A 8 3.80 10.51 -28.47
N GLN A 9 2.70 11.08 -28.00
CA GLN A 9 2.57 12.52 -27.91
C GLN A 9 3.47 13.05 -26.77
N PRO A 10 4.26 14.12 -26.99
CA PRO A 10 4.96 14.76 -25.89
C PRO A 10 3.94 15.34 -24.90
N LEU A 11 4.09 14.97 -23.64
CA LEU A 11 3.28 15.54 -22.57
C LEU A 11 3.88 16.88 -22.13
N PRO A 12 3.06 17.88 -21.77
CA PRO A 12 3.55 19.13 -21.22
C PRO A 12 4.26 18.88 -19.89
N ALA A 13 5.32 19.65 -19.60
CA ALA A 13 5.96 19.64 -18.30
C ALA A 13 4.94 20.03 -17.21
N GLN A 14 5.05 19.41 -16.04
CA GLN A 14 4.19 19.69 -14.88
C GLN A 14 4.99 20.42 -13.82
N ASP A 15 4.39 21.40 -13.19
CA ASP A 15 5.00 22.10 -12.04
C ASP A 15 5.18 21.09 -10.88
N GLY A 16 6.37 21.10 -10.26
CA GLY A 16 6.71 20.18 -9.18
C GLY A 16 7.10 18.76 -9.62
N GLU A 17 7.20 18.47 -10.92
CA GLU A 17 7.52 17.13 -11.44
C GLU A 17 8.80 16.55 -10.83
N ALA A 18 9.88 17.37 -10.76
CA ALA A 18 11.16 16.90 -10.25
C ALA A 18 11.09 16.46 -8.78
N GLU A 19 10.39 17.22 -7.95
CA GLU A 19 10.17 16.89 -6.53
C GLU A 19 9.31 15.65 -6.35
N LEU A 20 8.23 15.54 -7.14
CA LEU A 20 7.37 14.38 -7.14
C LEU A 20 8.12 13.12 -7.54
N LEU A 21 8.93 13.17 -8.59
CA LEU A 21 9.75 12.04 -9.05
C LEU A 21 10.79 11.64 -8.00
N ALA A 22 11.44 12.61 -7.35
CA ALA A 22 12.40 12.36 -6.27
C ALA A 22 11.72 11.65 -5.08
N LYS A 23 10.55 12.14 -4.64
CA LYS A 23 9.74 11.49 -3.61
C LYS A 23 9.41 10.03 -3.97
N TRP A 24 8.90 9.80 -5.18
CA TRP A 24 8.52 8.46 -5.62
C TRP A 24 9.74 7.55 -5.83
N ALA A 25 10.91 8.08 -6.16
CA ALA A 25 12.14 7.30 -6.20
C ALA A 25 12.50 6.73 -4.82
N GLN A 26 12.39 7.52 -3.76
CA GLN A 26 12.59 7.06 -2.39
C GLN A 26 11.56 5.98 -1.99
N ILE A 27 10.28 6.22 -2.25
CA ILE A 27 9.21 5.27 -1.94
C ILE A 27 9.45 3.93 -2.66
N ARG A 28 9.87 3.95 -3.94
CA ARG A 28 10.18 2.73 -4.70
C ARG A 28 11.39 1.98 -4.14
N THR A 29 12.40 2.67 -3.62
CA THR A 29 13.53 2.03 -2.95
C THR A 29 13.06 1.26 -1.73
N VAL A 30 12.28 1.89 -0.85
CA VAL A 30 11.71 1.23 0.34
C VAL A 30 10.77 0.07 -0.05
N ARG A 31 10.02 0.22 -1.14
CA ARG A 31 9.18 -0.88 -1.65
C ARG A 31 10.01 -2.12 -2.00
N GLY A 32 11.21 -1.96 -2.53
CA GLY A 32 12.14 -3.07 -2.78
C GLY A 32 12.54 -3.79 -1.48
N GLU A 33 12.84 -3.03 -0.42
CA GLU A 33 13.18 -3.56 0.91
C GLU A 33 11.97 -4.31 1.53
N VAL A 34 10.79 -3.72 1.46
CA VAL A 34 9.54 -4.34 1.92
C VAL A 34 9.28 -5.66 1.20
N THR A 35 9.44 -5.67 -0.15
CA THR A 35 9.23 -6.89 -0.95
C THR A 35 10.15 -8.01 -0.50
N LYS A 36 11.41 -7.71 -0.19
CA LYS A 36 12.38 -8.69 0.31
C LYS A 36 11.93 -9.30 1.65
N VAL A 37 11.56 -8.47 2.62
CA VAL A 37 11.10 -8.94 3.94
C VAL A 37 9.82 -9.78 3.82
N LEU A 38 8.89 -9.41 2.93
CA LEU A 38 7.67 -10.19 2.66
C LEU A 38 7.98 -11.54 2.01
N GLU A 39 8.98 -11.59 1.11
CA GLU A 39 9.41 -12.84 0.51
C GLU A 39 10.06 -13.78 1.52
N ASP A 40 10.85 -13.25 2.47
CA ASP A 40 11.41 -14.04 3.57
C ASP A 40 10.29 -14.69 4.40
N LEU A 41 9.24 -13.93 4.77
CA LEU A 41 8.07 -14.48 5.47
C LEU A 41 7.32 -15.54 4.65
N ARG A 42 7.27 -15.38 3.32
CA ARG A 42 6.65 -16.36 2.43
C ARG A 42 7.45 -17.65 2.36
N ILE A 43 8.78 -17.56 2.27
CA ILE A 43 9.69 -18.74 2.27
C ILE A 43 9.59 -19.49 3.59
N GLU A 44 9.47 -18.77 4.71
CA GLU A 44 9.26 -19.37 6.04
C GLU A 44 7.85 -19.96 6.23
N GLY A 45 6.96 -19.82 5.26
CA GLY A 45 5.60 -20.32 5.33
C GLY A 45 4.68 -19.55 6.28
N LYS A 46 5.09 -18.37 6.74
CA LYS A 46 4.31 -17.53 7.67
C LYS A 46 3.17 -16.78 6.99
N ILE A 47 3.33 -16.49 5.70
CA ILE A 47 2.29 -15.88 4.84
C ILE A 47 2.24 -16.62 3.49
N GLY A 48 1.08 -16.68 2.87
CA GLY A 48 0.90 -17.17 1.50
C GLY A 48 0.92 -16.06 0.46
N ALA A 49 0.56 -14.82 0.86
CA ALA A 49 0.52 -13.64 -0.01
C ALA A 49 0.83 -12.36 0.80
N PRO A 50 1.38 -11.32 0.15
CA PRO A 50 1.70 -10.04 0.80
C PRO A 50 0.51 -9.39 1.54
N LEU A 51 -0.72 -9.54 1.02
CA LEU A 51 -1.95 -9.03 1.66
C LEU A 51 -2.28 -9.71 3.00
N GLN A 52 -1.55 -10.75 3.41
CA GLN A 52 -1.68 -11.35 4.73
C GLN A 52 -0.76 -10.71 5.77
N ALA A 53 -0.01 -9.66 5.41
CA ALA A 53 0.97 -9.04 6.28
C ALA A 53 0.64 -7.58 6.63
N SER A 54 1.15 -7.20 7.80
CA SER A 54 1.39 -5.82 8.23
C SER A 54 2.87 -5.51 8.12
N VAL A 55 3.22 -4.30 7.68
CA VAL A 55 4.61 -3.82 7.57
C VAL A 55 4.79 -2.59 8.44
N THR A 56 5.92 -2.52 9.14
CA THR A 56 6.36 -1.32 9.86
C THR A 56 7.72 -0.89 9.33
N ILE A 57 7.81 0.39 8.93
CA ILE A 57 9.01 1.01 8.40
C ILE A 57 9.50 2.05 9.39
N ALA A 58 10.70 1.85 9.94
CA ALA A 58 11.43 2.84 10.70
C ALA A 58 12.31 3.64 9.73
N ALA A 59 12.14 4.95 9.68
CA ALA A 59 12.89 5.85 8.80
C ALA A 59 13.04 7.24 9.44
N ASP A 60 13.95 8.05 8.93
CA ASP A 60 14.15 9.44 9.37
C ASP A 60 14.24 10.39 8.17
N GLY A 61 14.24 11.70 8.46
CA GLY A 61 14.43 12.77 7.48
C GLY A 61 13.44 12.71 6.32
N ASP A 62 13.95 12.96 5.12
CA ASP A 62 13.15 13.04 3.89
C ASP A 62 12.47 11.71 3.53
N LYS A 63 13.10 10.58 3.88
CA LYS A 63 12.51 9.25 3.67
C LYS A 63 11.27 9.07 4.53
N TYR A 64 11.33 9.42 5.82
CA TYR A 64 10.16 9.41 6.70
C TYR A 64 9.07 10.32 6.16
N ALA A 65 9.41 11.56 5.79
CA ALA A 65 8.45 12.54 5.26
C ALA A 65 7.76 12.02 3.97
N ALA A 66 8.53 11.44 3.05
CA ALA A 66 8.01 10.88 1.81
C ALA A 66 7.00 9.75 2.06
N LEU A 67 7.33 8.82 2.96
CA LEU A 67 6.45 7.69 3.30
C LEU A 67 5.21 8.15 4.07
N ALA A 68 5.40 8.97 5.10
CA ALA A 68 4.32 9.47 5.95
C ALA A 68 3.30 10.33 5.18
N SER A 69 3.73 11.00 4.09
CA SER A 69 2.86 11.81 3.24
C SER A 69 1.75 11.02 2.54
N LEU A 70 1.89 9.69 2.42
CA LEU A 70 0.87 8.82 1.84
C LEU A 70 -0.16 8.33 2.86
N GLY A 71 0.10 8.52 4.16
CA GLY A 71 -0.81 8.08 5.22
C GLY A 71 -1.23 6.61 5.07
N ASP A 72 -2.51 6.35 5.20
CA ASP A 72 -3.07 5.00 5.10
C ASP A 72 -2.97 4.39 3.68
N ASP A 73 -2.79 5.20 2.64
CA ASP A 73 -2.65 4.73 1.26
C ASP A 73 -1.32 4.03 0.98
N LEU A 74 -0.33 4.17 1.87
CA LEU A 74 0.97 3.51 1.75
C LEU A 74 0.84 1.98 1.65
N LYS A 75 -0.15 1.38 2.30
CA LYS A 75 -0.44 -0.05 2.21
C LYS A 75 -0.75 -0.52 0.78
N TYR A 76 -1.35 0.34 -0.05
CA TYR A 76 -1.62 0.01 -1.46
C TYR A 76 -0.36 0.05 -2.31
N VAL A 77 0.57 0.95 -2.02
CA VAL A 77 1.87 1.02 -2.68
C VAL A 77 2.70 -0.24 -2.41
N PHE A 78 2.65 -0.75 -1.19
CA PHE A 78 3.37 -1.97 -0.78
C PHE A 78 2.58 -3.26 -1.02
N ILE A 79 1.29 -3.15 -1.38
CA ILE A 79 0.39 -4.29 -1.60
C ILE A 79 0.31 -5.17 -0.33
N VAL A 80 0.11 -4.53 0.82
CA VAL A 80 -0.07 -5.17 2.13
C VAL A 80 -1.39 -4.74 2.76
N SER A 81 -1.85 -5.42 3.81
CA SER A 81 -3.11 -5.05 4.48
C SER A 81 -2.96 -3.91 5.48
N ALA A 82 -1.77 -3.71 6.03
CA ALA A 82 -1.44 -2.59 6.90
C ALA A 82 0.00 -2.14 6.67
N ALA A 83 0.25 -0.82 6.70
CA ALA A 83 1.58 -0.23 6.63
C ALA A 83 1.68 0.91 7.63
N ASN A 84 2.69 0.86 8.49
CA ASN A 84 2.97 1.89 9.48
C ASN A 84 4.35 2.48 9.24
N VAL A 85 4.49 3.78 9.42
CA VAL A 85 5.77 4.47 9.36
C VAL A 85 6.06 5.07 10.74
N VAL A 86 7.22 4.80 11.27
CA VAL A 86 7.68 5.35 12.55
C VAL A 86 8.97 6.13 12.34
N GLN A 87 9.08 7.29 12.98
CA GLN A 87 10.31 8.07 12.92
C GLN A 87 11.36 7.46 13.86
N ALA A 88 12.51 7.09 13.29
CA ALA A 88 13.62 6.53 14.06
C ALA A 88 14.95 6.74 13.32
N ALA A 89 16.00 7.03 14.06
CA ALA A 89 17.36 7.25 13.53
C ALA A 89 17.96 6.01 12.85
N THR A 90 17.51 4.81 13.23
CA THR A 90 17.93 3.56 12.59
C THR A 90 16.84 3.09 11.63
N GLU A 91 17.20 2.99 10.36
CA GLU A 91 16.30 2.50 9.32
C GLU A 91 16.09 0.99 9.46
N GLN A 92 14.85 0.57 9.43
CA GLN A 92 14.48 -0.84 9.51
C GLN A 92 13.13 -1.08 8.86
N VAL A 93 13.00 -2.18 8.14
CA VAL A 93 11.72 -2.71 7.67
C VAL A 93 11.43 -4.02 8.38
N THR A 94 10.28 -4.12 9.00
CA THR A 94 9.77 -5.34 9.63
C THR A 94 8.40 -5.68 9.10
N ALA A 95 8.08 -6.97 9.05
CA ALA A 95 6.75 -7.42 8.66
C ALA A 95 6.28 -8.56 9.56
N SER A 96 4.97 -8.67 9.74
CA SER A 96 4.34 -9.73 10.53
C SER A 96 3.03 -10.20 9.89
N PRO A 97 2.68 -11.49 10.03
CA PRO A 97 1.38 -11.98 9.60
C PRO A 97 0.23 -11.31 10.35
N LEU A 98 -0.90 -11.10 9.68
CA LEU A 98 -2.15 -10.67 10.28
C LEU A 98 -3.07 -11.88 10.52
N ALA A 99 -3.72 -11.92 11.69
CA ALA A 99 -4.59 -13.02 12.09
C ALA A 99 -6.10 -12.70 11.95
N HIS A 100 -6.45 -11.65 11.21
CA HIS A 100 -7.84 -11.27 10.97
C HIS A 100 -8.45 -11.99 9.79
N ALA A 101 -9.75 -11.79 9.54
CA ALA A 101 -10.44 -12.32 8.38
C ALA A 101 -10.02 -11.61 7.08
N LYS A 102 -10.01 -12.36 5.99
CA LYS A 102 -9.78 -11.83 4.64
C LYS A 102 -11.10 -11.34 4.04
N CYS A 103 -11.10 -10.12 3.51
CA CYS A 103 -12.21 -9.63 2.72
C CYS A 103 -12.29 -10.33 1.36
N GLU A 104 -13.44 -10.91 0.99
CA GLU A 104 -13.59 -11.67 -0.25
C GLU A 104 -13.53 -10.80 -1.52
N ARG A 105 -13.71 -9.49 -1.40
CA ARG A 105 -13.63 -8.57 -2.54
C ARG A 105 -12.22 -7.99 -2.76
N CYS A 106 -11.60 -7.39 -1.73
CA CYS A 106 -10.31 -6.71 -1.88
C CYS A 106 -9.13 -7.55 -1.42
N TRP A 107 -9.38 -8.67 -0.76
CA TRP A 107 -8.43 -9.64 -0.23
C TRP A 107 -7.52 -9.15 0.88
N HIS A 108 -7.71 -7.89 1.34
CA HIS A 108 -7.03 -7.42 2.54
C HIS A 108 -7.51 -8.20 3.76
N VAL A 109 -6.58 -8.49 4.64
CA VAL A 109 -6.85 -9.08 5.96
C VAL A 109 -7.11 -7.94 6.93
N ARG A 110 -8.34 -7.83 7.46
CA ARG A 110 -8.78 -6.68 8.26
C ARG A 110 -9.68 -7.12 9.41
N GLU A 111 -9.59 -6.40 10.52
CA GLU A 111 -10.42 -6.65 11.71
C GLU A 111 -11.91 -6.33 11.49
N ASP A 112 -12.21 -5.42 10.55
CA ASP A 112 -13.57 -4.97 10.27
C ASP A 112 -14.33 -5.85 9.24
N VAL A 113 -13.76 -6.96 8.79
CA VAL A 113 -14.48 -7.96 7.99
C VAL A 113 -15.56 -8.60 8.85
N GLY A 114 -16.81 -8.56 8.36
CA GLY A 114 -17.96 -9.09 9.10
C GLY A 114 -18.63 -8.07 10.05
N ALA A 115 -18.11 -6.85 10.16
CA ALA A 115 -18.74 -5.81 10.99
C ALA A 115 -20.14 -5.41 10.48
N ASN A 116 -20.40 -5.56 9.17
CA ASN A 116 -21.71 -5.36 8.58
C ASN A 116 -22.42 -6.71 8.42
N ALA A 117 -23.49 -6.96 9.17
CA ALA A 117 -24.23 -8.21 9.15
C ALA A 117 -24.88 -8.55 7.80
N ALA A 118 -25.20 -7.55 6.96
CA ALA A 118 -25.74 -7.76 5.62
C ALA A 118 -24.64 -8.18 4.60
N HIS A 119 -23.38 -7.93 4.94
CA HIS A 119 -22.20 -8.19 4.08
C HIS A 119 -21.04 -8.74 4.92
N ALA A 120 -21.27 -9.87 5.58
CA ALA A 120 -20.36 -10.45 6.57
C ALA A 120 -19.00 -10.90 6.03
N ASP A 121 -18.87 -11.05 4.70
CA ASP A 121 -17.65 -11.40 3.97
C ASP A 121 -16.82 -10.20 3.49
N LEU A 122 -17.33 -8.97 3.72
CA LEU A 122 -16.72 -7.74 3.25
C LEU A 122 -16.15 -6.90 4.41
N CYS A 123 -15.05 -6.19 4.14
CA CYS A 123 -14.55 -5.15 5.04
C CYS A 123 -15.36 -3.85 4.87
N GLY A 124 -15.33 -2.97 5.87
CA GLY A 124 -16.09 -1.71 5.88
C GLY A 124 -15.82 -0.83 4.66
N ARG A 125 -14.57 -0.76 4.19
CA ARG A 125 -14.21 -0.06 2.95
C ARG A 125 -14.96 -0.64 1.73
N CYS A 126 -15.00 -1.95 1.58
CA CYS A 126 -15.70 -2.58 0.47
C CYS A 126 -17.21 -2.42 0.56
N VAL A 127 -17.78 -2.44 1.75
CA VAL A 127 -19.20 -2.12 1.98
C VAL A 127 -19.49 -0.68 1.57
N SER A 128 -18.68 0.29 2.00
CA SER A 128 -18.85 1.70 1.63
C SER A 128 -18.75 1.91 0.10
N ASN A 129 -17.77 1.27 -0.55
CA ASN A 129 -17.58 1.40 -1.99
C ASN A 129 -18.67 0.75 -2.86
N LEU A 130 -19.38 -0.27 -2.33
CA LEU A 130 -20.43 -0.97 -3.07
C LEU A 130 -21.81 -0.45 -2.77
N HIS A 131 -22.04 -0.03 -1.53
CA HIS A 131 -23.39 0.24 -1.00
C HIS A 131 -23.50 1.58 -0.29
N GLY A 132 -22.42 2.35 -0.18
CA GLY A 132 -22.36 3.65 0.46
C GLY A 132 -21.78 4.74 -0.45
N GLU A 133 -21.21 5.77 0.17
CA GLU A 133 -20.68 6.95 -0.52
C GLU A 133 -19.27 6.72 -1.13
N GLY A 134 -18.66 5.59 -0.81
CA GLY A 134 -17.31 5.26 -1.27
C GLY A 134 -16.23 5.61 -0.25
N ASP A 135 -15.00 5.36 -0.66
CA ASP A 135 -13.79 5.52 0.14
C ASP A 135 -13.19 6.92 -0.11
N PRO A 136 -13.12 7.83 0.86
CA PRO A 136 -12.49 9.12 0.65
C PRO A 136 -10.99 8.92 0.43
N ARG A 137 -10.46 9.42 -0.68
CA ARG A 137 -9.05 9.33 -1.02
C ARG A 137 -8.42 10.69 -1.12
N ALA A 138 -7.23 10.83 -0.50
CA ALA A 138 -6.40 12.02 -0.56
C ALA A 138 -5.28 11.90 -1.61
N CYS A 139 -4.87 10.67 -1.95
CA CYS A 139 -3.68 10.37 -2.76
C CYS A 139 -4.01 9.30 -3.82
N ALA A 140 -4.99 9.53 -4.66
CA ALA A 140 -5.31 8.61 -5.75
C ALA A 140 -4.92 9.18 -7.09
#